data_d26d8561c79af2600b8eb7d094fc92e7
#
_entry.id   d26d8561c79af2600b8eb7d094fc92e7
#
_cell.length_a   1.000
_cell.length_b   1.000
_cell.length_c   1.000
_cell.angle_alpha   90.00
_cell.angle_beta   90.00
_cell.angle_gamma   90.00
#
_symmetry.space_group_name_H-M   'P 1'
#
loop_
_entity.id
_entity.type
_entity.pdbx_description
1 polymer ?
#
loop_
_entity_poly.entity_id
_entity_poly.type
_entity_poly.pdbx_seq_one_letter_code
_entity_poly.pdbx_strand_id
1 'polypeptide(L)'
;MLSRIAPRIVRKAAVPSTRVVTRPFTAIAHKAQESVKAEKVPIVTFTGGERQQSELTVGKTSGPVNPPGADEHKAAVPFDQSLLSRMTPTMAKFTLPGKVAVITGAGRGLGFNMAQAMAEVGVRGIAIMDVQQALGEKAAKELSEETGVDARFYKVDVRDGGSIIQAVNDIVSYYGTIDVLINSAGIADSNIPAETYDTEMFRRLIDINITGTFLVSQAAGKHMISAGHGGSIINIASMSGSVVNYPQEQCCYNTSKAGVIMLTKSLAAEWAKHNIRVNAISPGYMDTALNRVPALDAQKKIWIEQTPQKRLGAVDDLNNLAVYLASDASSYMTGNNCTIDGGYTLW
;
A
#
# COMPACT_ATOMS: atom_id res chain seq x y z
N MET A 1 13.89 48.73 64.28
CA MET A 1 12.42 48.59 64.26
C MET A 1 12.03 47.44 63.34
N LEU A 2 11.71 46.33 63.96
CA LEU A 2 11.34 45.09 63.28
C LEU A 2 9.82 45.08 63.05
N SER A 3 9.35 45.11 61.79
CA SER A 3 7.92 44.90 61.48
C SER A 3 7.73 43.46 60.99
N ARG A 4 6.96 42.72 61.74
CA ARG A 4 6.55 41.31 61.48
C ARG A 4 5.58 41.27 60.30
N ILE A 5 5.89 40.48 59.29
CA ILE A 5 4.97 40.11 58.23
C ILE A 5 4.43 38.73 58.55
N ALA A 6 3.10 38.62 58.78
CA ALA A 6 2.40 37.37 59.04
C ALA A 6 2.20 36.55 57.72
N PRO A 7 2.22 35.23 57.78
CA PRO A 7 2.07 34.42 56.59
C PRO A 7 0.60 34.37 56.12
N ARG A 8 0.37 34.63 54.84
CA ARG A 8 -0.92 34.52 54.16
C ARG A 8 -1.22 33.02 53.93
N ILE A 9 -2.31 32.56 54.54
CA ILE A 9 -2.81 31.20 54.32
C ILE A 9 -3.46 31.17 52.92
N VAL A 10 -2.83 30.43 52.01
CA VAL A 10 -3.41 30.12 50.68
C VAL A 10 -4.35 28.91 50.85
N ARG A 11 -5.66 29.16 50.77
CA ARG A 11 -6.64 28.07 50.68
C ARG A 11 -6.46 27.33 49.35
N LYS A 12 -6.10 26.05 49.44
CA LYS A 12 -6.13 25.13 48.29
C LYS A 12 -7.59 24.95 47.84
N ALA A 13 -7.86 25.37 46.63
CA ALA A 13 -9.11 25.03 45.94
C ALA A 13 -9.13 23.52 45.66
N ALA A 14 -10.19 22.86 46.04
CA ALA A 14 -10.39 21.42 45.75
C ALA A 14 -10.58 21.20 44.25
N VAL A 15 -9.74 20.38 43.66
CA VAL A 15 -9.88 19.90 42.29
C VAL A 15 -10.98 18.84 42.31
N PRO A 16 -12.01 18.94 41.44
CA PRO A 16 -13.03 17.87 41.35
C PRO A 16 -12.39 16.59 40.82
N SER A 17 -12.55 15.50 41.55
CA SER A 17 -12.09 14.18 41.14
C SER A 17 -12.88 13.72 39.92
N THR A 18 -12.22 13.71 38.76
CA THR A 18 -12.72 13.03 37.58
C THR A 18 -12.70 11.51 37.83
N ARG A 19 -13.86 10.92 37.99
CA ARG A 19 -14.01 9.45 38.03
C ARG A 19 -13.51 8.92 36.68
N VAL A 20 -12.32 8.31 36.70
CA VAL A 20 -11.84 7.46 35.61
C VAL A 20 -12.73 6.21 35.64
N VAL A 21 -13.64 6.09 34.70
CA VAL A 21 -14.38 4.86 34.46
C VAL A 21 -13.43 3.90 33.76
N THR A 22 -12.72 3.11 34.53
CA THR A 22 -12.00 1.95 34.00
C THR A 22 -13.04 0.91 33.61
N ARG A 23 -13.30 0.77 32.31
CA ARG A 23 -13.96 -0.42 31.78
C ARG A 23 -13.00 -1.60 32.00
N PRO A 24 -13.44 -2.71 32.62
CA PRO A 24 -12.58 -3.87 32.73
C PRO A 24 -12.30 -4.40 31.33
N PHE A 25 -11.02 -4.61 31.01
CA PHE A 25 -10.62 -5.44 29.90
C PHE A 25 -11.19 -6.82 30.16
N THR A 26 -12.21 -7.20 29.42
CA THR A 26 -12.75 -8.55 29.45
C THR A 26 -11.64 -9.44 28.89
N ALA A 27 -11.00 -10.21 29.76
CA ALA A 27 -10.07 -11.25 29.36
C ALA A 27 -10.82 -12.18 28.41
N ILE A 28 -10.42 -12.20 27.14
CA ILE A 28 -10.83 -13.21 26.19
C ILE A 28 -10.26 -14.50 26.72
N ALA A 29 -11.12 -15.35 27.31
CA ALA A 29 -10.74 -16.66 27.75
C ALA A 29 -10.13 -17.42 26.57
N HIS A 30 -8.85 -17.79 26.68
CA HIS A 30 -8.22 -18.76 25.80
C HIS A 30 -9.06 -20.05 25.87
N LYS A 31 -9.86 -20.31 24.83
CA LYS A 31 -10.39 -21.65 24.58
C LYS A 31 -9.21 -22.60 24.44
N ALA A 32 -9.32 -23.72 25.15
CA ALA A 32 -8.33 -24.79 25.14
C ALA A 32 -7.79 -25.07 23.73
N GLN A 33 -6.47 -25.20 23.63
CA GLN A 33 -5.77 -25.62 22.43
C GLN A 33 -6.36 -26.98 21.98
N GLU A 34 -7.20 -26.93 20.94
CA GLU A 34 -7.45 -28.14 20.15
C GLU A 34 -6.12 -28.54 19.51
N SER A 35 -5.78 -29.82 19.59
CA SER A 35 -4.56 -30.38 19.03
C SER A 35 -4.47 -30.04 17.53
N VAL A 36 -3.56 -29.15 17.19
CA VAL A 36 -3.31 -28.72 15.80
C VAL A 36 -2.84 -29.96 15.01
N LYS A 37 -3.68 -30.48 14.12
CA LYS A 37 -3.28 -31.55 13.19
C LYS A 37 -2.30 -30.95 12.19
N ALA A 38 -1.06 -31.41 12.25
CA ALA A 38 -0.03 -31.03 11.29
C ALA A 38 -0.38 -31.55 9.88
N GLU A 39 -0.20 -30.73 8.86
CA GLU A 39 -0.40 -31.09 7.46
C GLU A 39 0.95 -31.08 6.76
N LYS A 40 1.22 -32.11 5.95
CA LYS A 40 2.42 -32.18 5.15
C LYS A 40 2.21 -31.48 3.82
N VAL A 41 3.03 -30.48 3.54
CA VAL A 41 3.00 -29.71 2.30
C VAL A 41 4.24 -30.10 1.47
N PRO A 42 4.08 -30.55 0.23
CA PRO A 42 5.22 -30.84 -0.62
C PRO A 42 5.95 -29.55 -0.95
N ILE A 43 7.25 -29.54 -0.73
CA ILE A 43 8.13 -28.44 -1.09
C ILE A 43 9.28 -28.96 -1.96
N VAL A 44 9.80 -28.06 -2.79
CA VAL A 44 11.00 -28.34 -3.56
C VAL A 44 12.17 -27.67 -2.86
N THR A 45 13.16 -28.45 -2.47
CA THR A 45 14.42 -27.94 -1.90
C THR A 45 15.58 -28.31 -2.83
N PHE A 46 16.61 -27.46 -2.82
CA PHE A 46 17.84 -27.73 -3.56
C PHE A 46 18.95 -28.02 -2.56
N THR A 47 19.55 -29.22 -2.65
CA THR A 47 20.70 -29.59 -1.83
C THR A 47 21.82 -30.03 -2.75
N GLY A 48 22.95 -29.31 -2.72
CA GLY A 48 24.11 -29.65 -3.56
C GLY A 48 23.89 -29.50 -5.08
N GLY A 49 22.92 -28.65 -5.50
CA GLY A 49 22.58 -28.43 -6.91
C GLY A 49 21.54 -29.39 -7.48
N GLU A 50 21.08 -30.37 -6.70
CA GLU A 50 20.02 -31.28 -7.10
C GLU A 50 18.67 -30.88 -6.52
N ARG A 51 17.63 -30.96 -7.37
CA ARG A 51 16.24 -30.71 -6.98
C ARG A 51 15.73 -31.90 -6.15
N GLN A 52 15.41 -31.66 -4.91
CA GLN A 52 14.80 -32.64 -4.01
C GLN A 52 13.36 -32.23 -3.68
N GLN A 53 12.43 -33.17 -3.85
CA GLN A 53 11.10 -33.04 -3.29
C GLN A 53 11.16 -33.45 -1.81
N SER A 54 10.79 -32.53 -0.95
CA SER A 54 10.64 -32.77 0.49
C SER A 54 9.26 -32.37 0.97
N GLU A 55 8.89 -32.78 2.16
CA GLU A 55 7.62 -32.42 2.78
C GLU A 55 7.90 -31.51 3.98
N LEU A 56 7.30 -30.32 4.00
CA LEU A 56 7.29 -29.47 5.17
C LEU A 56 6.05 -29.76 6.00
N THR A 57 6.22 -30.02 7.29
CA THR A 57 5.11 -30.17 8.21
C THR A 57 4.68 -28.77 8.69
N VAL A 58 3.50 -28.36 8.28
CA VAL A 58 2.92 -27.06 8.65
C VAL A 58 1.80 -27.28 9.66
N GLY A 59 1.84 -26.58 10.79
CA GLY A 59 0.74 -26.58 11.74
C GLY A 59 -0.52 -25.98 11.09
N LYS A 60 -1.68 -26.63 11.27
CA LYS A 60 -2.95 -25.99 10.86
C LYS A 60 -3.19 -24.77 11.72
N THR A 61 -2.99 -23.58 11.13
CA THR A 61 -3.49 -22.35 11.76
C THR A 61 -5.02 -22.32 11.62
N SER A 62 -5.72 -22.32 12.73
CA SER A 62 -7.18 -22.21 12.79
C SER A 62 -7.67 -20.78 12.68
N GLY A 63 -7.05 -19.97 11.83
CA GLY A 63 -7.60 -18.68 11.43
C GLY A 63 -8.54 -18.88 10.24
N PRO A 64 -9.65 -18.15 10.14
CA PRO A 64 -10.49 -18.21 8.96
C PRO A 64 -9.64 -17.76 7.76
N VAL A 65 -9.33 -18.73 6.86
CA VAL A 65 -8.98 -18.38 5.49
C VAL A 65 -10.25 -17.75 4.95
N ASN A 66 -10.23 -16.44 4.69
CA ASN A 66 -11.41 -15.78 4.12
C ASN A 66 -11.87 -16.58 2.90
N PRO A 67 -13.17 -16.90 2.80
CA PRO A 67 -13.69 -17.66 1.68
C PRO A 67 -13.36 -16.93 0.37
N PRO A 68 -13.29 -17.63 -0.76
CA PRO A 68 -13.12 -17.00 -2.06
C PRO A 68 -14.37 -16.17 -2.37
N GLY A 69 -14.34 -14.92 -1.97
CA GLY A 69 -15.29 -13.88 -2.32
C GLY A 69 -14.54 -12.82 -3.11
N ALA A 70 -15.24 -12.02 -3.89
CA ALA A 70 -14.70 -10.81 -4.50
C ALA A 70 -13.87 -10.04 -3.45
N ASP A 71 -12.92 -9.22 -3.90
CA ASP A 71 -12.28 -8.26 -3.00
C ASP A 71 -13.41 -7.54 -2.27
N GLU A 72 -13.71 -7.95 -1.03
CA GLU A 72 -14.76 -7.33 -0.24
C GLU A 72 -14.23 -5.96 0.19
N HIS A 73 -14.41 -5.01 -0.71
CA HIS A 73 -14.20 -3.62 -0.37
C HIS A 73 -15.35 -3.24 0.57
N LYS A 74 -15.02 -2.75 1.74
CA LYS A 74 -15.98 -1.96 2.50
C LYS A 74 -16.31 -0.75 1.63
N ALA A 75 -17.59 -0.42 1.47
CA ALA A 75 -18.00 0.77 0.76
C ALA A 75 -17.27 2.00 1.34
N ALA A 76 -16.67 2.80 0.47
CA ALA A 76 -15.98 4.01 0.88
C ALA A 76 -16.97 5.05 1.39
N VAL A 77 -16.54 5.88 2.34
CA VAL A 77 -17.40 6.90 2.95
C VAL A 77 -17.04 8.28 2.41
N PRO A 78 -18.02 9.13 2.05
CA PRO A 78 -17.76 10.51 1.63
C PRO A 78 -17.02 11.32 2.70
N PHE A 79 -16.04 12.10 2.28
CA PHE A 79 -15.32 12.99 3.16
C PHE A 79 -16.17 14.23 3.50
N ASP A 80 -16.45 14.46 4.77
CA ASP A 80 -17.13 15.66 5.22
C ASP A 80 -16.13 16.82 5.39
N GLN A 81 -16.13 17.75 4.44
CA GLN A 81 -15.23 18.91 4.46
C GLN A 81 -15.46 19.83 5.67
N SER A 82 -16.64 19.81 6.31
CA SER A 82 -16.91 20.60 7.51
C SER A 82 -16.03 20.18 8.70
N LEU A 83 -15.51 18.94 8.67
CA LEU A 83 -14.60 18.44 9.69
C LEU A 83 -13.25 19.16 9.70
N LEU A 84 -12.78 19.67 8.56
CA LEU A 84 -11.47 20.35 8.45
C LEU A 84 -11.32 21.51 9.47
N SER A 85 -12.37 22.29 9.64
CA SER A 85 -12.36 23.41 10.60
C SER A 85 -12.31 22.98 12.08
N ARG A 86 -12.62 21.73 12.36
CA ARG A 86 -12.66 21.12 13.70
C ARG A 86 -11.48 20.20 14.01
N MET A 87 -10.64 19.93 13.01
CA MET A 87 -9.45 19.11 13.17
C MET A 87 -8.33 19.87 13.86
N THR A 88 -7.54 19.18 14.66
CA THR A 88 -6.27 19.72 15.13
C THR A 88 -5.30 19.88 13.97
N PRO A 89 -4.29 20.79 14.05
CA PRO A 89 -3.29 20.94 13.00
C PRO A 89 -2.58 19.62 12.61
N THR A 90 -2.38 18.72 13.57
CA THR A 90 -1.78 17.41 13.32
C THR A 90 -2.71 16.52 12.49
N MET A 91 -3.99 16.44 12.84
CA MET A 91 -4.96 15.62 12.11
C MET A 91 -5.20 16.16 10.69
N ALA A 92 -5.27 17.47 10.53
CA ALA A 92 -5.48 18.11 9.23
C ALA A 92 -4.37 17.75 8.22
N LYS A 93 -3.13 17.52 8.69
CA LYS A 93 -2.01 17.12 7.83
C LYS A 93 -2.20 15.75 7.17
N PHE A 94 -3.06 14.88 7.67
CA PHE A 94 -3.37 13.59 7.07
C PHE A 94 -4.48 13.66 6.01
N THR A 95 -5.09 14.84 5.81
CA THR A 95 -6.13 15.03 4.80
C THR A 95 -5.55 15.62 3.51
N LEU A 96 -6.28 15.46 2.40
CA LEU A 96 -5.84 15.83 1.06
C LEU A 96 -6.83 16.79 0.36
N PRO A 97 -7.37 17.82 1.06
CA PRO A 97 -8.38 18.69 0.46
C PRO A 97 -7.83 19.42 -0.77
N GLY A 98 -8.60 19.37 -1.86
CA GLY A 98 -8.24 20.05 -3.11
C GLY A 98 -7.18 19.35 -3.95
N LYS A 99 -6.53 18.29 -3.47
CA LYS A 99 -5.51 17.52 -4.20
C LYS A 99 -6.12 16.64 -5.27
N VAL A 100 -5.33 16.30 -6.30
CA VAL A 100 -5.65 15.35 -7.35
C VAL A 100 -4.69 14.18 -7.28
N ALA A 101 -5.25 12.96 -7.21
CA ALA A 101 -4.50 11.73 -7.16
C ALA A 101 -4.61 10.95 -8.48
N VAL A 102 -3.48 10.46 -8.97
CA VAL A 102 -3.39 9.55 -10.11
C VAL A 102 -2.93 8.19 -9.61
N ILE A 103 -3.66 7.13 -9.92
CA ILE A 103 -3.33 5.78 -9.45
C ILE A 103 -3.30 4.81 -10.64
N THR A 104 -2.16 4.16 -10.87
CA THR A 104 -2.04 3.11 -11.90
C THR A 104 -2.42 1.75 -11.34
N GLY A 105 -3.00 0.87 -12.18
CA GLY A 105 -3.45 -0.45 -11.75
C GLY A 105 -4.58 -0.39 -10.73
N ALA A 106 -5.40 0.66 -10.79
CA ALA A 106 -6.47 0.90 -9.82
C ALA A 106 -7.86 0.43 -10.30
N GLY A 107 -7.93 -0.38 -11.33
CA GLY A 107 -9.18 -1.06 -11.73
C GLY A 107 -9.67 -2.07 -10.70
N ARG A 108 -8.78 -2.53 -9.79
CA ARG A 108 -9.10 -3.47 -8.69
C ARG A 108 -7.96 -3.56 -7.67
N GLY A 109 -8.16 -4.34 -6.62
CA GLY A 109 -7.12 -4.77 -5.67
C GLY A 109 -6.51 -3.61 -4.88
N LEU A 110 -5.19 -3.66 -4.65
CA LEU A 110 -4.48 -2.69 -3.82
C LEU A 110 -4.60 -1.26 -4.34
N GLY A 111 -4.49 -1.07 -5.67
CA GLY A 111 -4.62 0.24 -6.30
C GLY A 111 -5.99 0.87 -6.08
N PHE A 112 -7.05 0.08 -6.24
CA PHE A 112 -8.43 0.55 -6.01
C PHE A 112 -8.66 0.89 -4.53
N ASN A 113 -8.22 0.04 -3.60
CA ASN A 113 -8.34 0.34 -2.17
C ASN A 113 -7.60 1.61 -1.75
N MET A 114 -6.41 1.83 -2.28
CA MET A 114 -5.70 3.10 -2.04
C MET A 114 -6.44 4.29 -2.66
N ALA A 115 -7.10 4.12 -3.82
CA ALA A 115 -7.94 5.18 -4.40
C ALA A 115 -9.14 5.51 -3.51
N GLN A 116 -9.80 4.50 -2.92
CA GLN A 116 -10.85 4.71 -1.92
C GLN A 116 -10.33 5.50 -0.71
N ALA A 117 -9.18 5.09 -0.17
CA ALA A 117 -8.58 5.80 0.97
C ALA A 117 -8.23 7.27 0.64
N MET A 118 -7.78 7.56 -0.60
CA MET A 118 -7.56 8.95 -1.03
C MET A 118 -8.88 9.74 -1.06
N ALA A 119 -9.98 9.12 -1.55
CA ALA A 119 -11.29 9.76 -1.55
C ALA A 119 -11.78 10.06 -0.13
N GLU A 120 -11.63 9.10 0.79
CA GLU A 120 -12.06 9.22 2.21
C GLU A 120 -11.30 10.30 2.99
N VAL A 121 -10.16 10.74 2.51
CA VAL A 121 -9.38 11.85 3.13
C VAL A 121 -9.45 13.16 2.35
N GLY A 122 -10.39 13.26 1.40
CA GLY A 122 -10.85 14.51 0.81
C GLY A 122 -10.10 14.97 -0.44
N VAL A 123 -9.51 14.09 -1.24
CA VAL A 123 -9.02 14.50 -2.56
C VAL A 123 -10.17 15.04 -3.41
N ARG A 124 -9.87 16.03 -4.24
CA ARG A 124 -10.85 16.65 -5.15
C ARG A 124 -11.14 15.80 -6.36
N GLY A 125 -10.15 15.08 -6.84
CA GLY A 125 -10.27 14.26 -8.05
C GLY A 125 -9.33 13.07 -8.04
N ILE A 126 -9.76 11.99 -8.70
CA ILE A 126 -9.00 10.75 -8.84
C ILE A 126 -8.97 10.31 -10.30
N ALA A 127 -7.76 10.14 -10.85
CA ALA A 127 -7.55 9.54 -12.14
C ALA A 127 -7.11 8.08 -11.98
N ILE A 128 -7.95 7.15 -12.41
CA ILE A 128 -7.68 5.72 -12.45
C ILE A 128 -7.05 5.39 -13.80
N MET A 129 -5.79 4.95 -13.80
CA MET A 129 -5.10 4.44 -14.99
C MET A 129 -5.04 2.92 -14.94
N ASP A 130 -5.61 2.23 -15.93
CA ASP A 130 -5.54 0.77 -16.04
C ASP A 130 -5.59 0.33 -17.49
N VAL A 131 -5.00 -0.83 -17.80
CA VAL A 131 -5.08 -1.42 -19.14
C VAL A 131 -6.44 -2.08 -19.39
N GLN A 132 -7.11 -2.50 -18.32
CA GLN A 132 -8.40 -3.21 -18.37
C GLN A 132 -9.56 -2.22 -18.32
N GLN A 133 -10.06 -1.86 -19.49
CA GLN A 133 -11.10 -0.83 -19.64
C GLN A 133 -12.34 -1.08 -18.77
N ALA A 134 -12.94 -2.27 -18.86
CA ALA A 134 -14.17 -2.57 -18.12
C ALA A 134 -14.02 -2.49 -16.61
N LEU A 135 -12.86 -2.90 -16.06
CA LEU A 135 -12.57 -2.81 -14.64
C LEU A 135 -12.30 -1.36 -14.21
N GLY A 136 -11.55 -0.62 -15.01
CA GLY A 136 -11.23 0.78 -14.71
C GLY A 136 -12.45 1.69 -14.75
N GLU A 137 -13.34 1.53 -15.76
CA GLU A 137 -14.60 2.27 -15.85
C GLU A 137 -15.53 1.95 -14.67
N LYS A 138 -15.63 0.65 -14.32
CA LYS A 138 -16.41 0.22 -13.15
C LYS A 138 -15.84 0.85 -11.86
N ALA A 139 -14.53 0.78 -11.65
CA ALA A 139 -13.88 1.32 -10.47
C ALA A 139 -14.08 2.84 -10.33
N ALA A 140 -13.93 3.60 -11.42
CA ALA A 140 -14.17 5.04 -11.42
C ALA A 140 -15.62 5.39 -11.06
N LYS A 141 -16.58 4.65 -11.65
CA LYS A 141 -18.00 4.82 -11.37
C LYS A 141 -18.33 4.51 -9.90
N GLU A 142 -17.90 3.36 -9.41
CA GLU A 142 -18.12 2.89 -8.04
C GLU A 142 -17.58 3.92 -7.03
N LEU A 143 -16.34 4.37 -7.22
CA LEU A 143 -15.72 5.35 -6.36
C LEU A 143 -16.46 6.69 -6.34
N SER A 144 -16.93 7.17 -7.50
CA SER A 144 -17.72 8.40 -7.58
C SER A 144 -19.10 8.25 -6.93
N GLU A 145 -19.76 7.13 -7.09
CA GLU A 145 -21.08 6.86 -6.50
C GLU A 145 -21.01 6.74 -4.97
N GLU A 146 -19.96 6.11 -4.44
CA GLU A 146 -19.81 5.89 -2.99
C GLU A 146 -19.34 7.15 -2.26
N THR A 147 -18.43 7.92 -2.85
CA THR A 147 -17.72 9.00 -2.13
C THR A 147 -18.08 10.41 -2.61
N GLY A 148 -18.71 10.52 -3.78
CA GLY A 148 -18.95 11.82 -4.43
C GLY A 148 -17.68 12.46 -5.02
N VAL A 149 -16.52 11.80 -4.98
CA VAL A 149 -15.30 12.31 -5.62
C VAL A 149 -15.43 12.27 -7.14
N ASP A 150 -14.86 13.25 -7.83
CA ASP A 150 -14.77 13.20 -9.30
C ASP A 150 -13.68 12.17 -9.70
N ALA A 151 -14.08 10.91 -9.90
CA ALA A 151 -13.21 9.84 -10.35
C ALA A 151 -13.37 9.56 -11.84
N ARG A 152 -12.26 9.50 -12.58
CA ARG A 152 -12.25 9.24 -14.01
C ARG A 152 -11.27 8.14 -14.37
N PHE A 153 -11.66 7.36 -15.38
CA PHE A 153 -10.83 6.30 -15.94
C PHE A 153 -10.08 6.77 -17.18
N TYR A 154 -8.82 6.35 -17.27
CA TYR A 154 -7.94 6.54 -18.43
C TYR A 154 -7.32 5.20 -18.80
N LYS A 155 -7.58 4.73 -20.02
CA LYS A 155 -7.01 3.48 -20.52
C LYS A 155 -5.55 3.66 -20.83
N VAL A 156 -4.66 3.02 -20.05
CA VAL A 156 -3.21 3.15 -20.18
C VAL A 156 -2.55 1.80 -20.05
N ASP A 157 -1.71 1.45 -21.02
CA ASP A 157 -0.68 0.43 -20.84
C ASP A 157 0.59 1.13 -20.38
N VAL A 158 1.08 0.80 -19.18
CA VAL A 158 2.27 1.45 -18.60
C VAL A 158 3.56 1.18 -19.38
N ARG A 159 3.53 0.28 -20.38
CA ARG A 159 4.65 0.05 -21.31
C ARG A 159 4.66 1.04 -22.48
N ASP A 160 3.55 1.71 -22.72
CA ASP A 160 3.40 2.65 -23.84
C ASP A 160 3.57 4.11 -23.37
N GLY A 161 4.78 4.65 -23.58
CA GLY A 161 5.10 6.02 -23.23
C GLY A 161 4.21 7.07 -23.92
N GLY A 162 3.72 6.78 -25.13
CA GLY A 162 2.81 7.67 -25.85
C GLY A 162 1.44 7.77 -25.15
N SER A 163 0.84 6.63 -24.80
CA SER A 163 -0.43 6.59 -24.08
C SER A 163 -0.34 7.20 -22.69
N ILE A 164 0.80 7.03 -21.99
CA ILE A 164 1.05 7.64 -20.68
C ILE A 164 1.07 9.17 -20.80
N ILE A 165 1.85 9.72 -21.75
CA ILE A 165 1.96 11.17 -21.94
C ILE A 165 0.60 11.76 -22.29
N GLN A 166 -0.15 11.12 -23.18
CA GLN A 166 -1.48 11.57 -23.55
C GLN A 166 -2.43 11.58 -22.33
N ALA A 167 -2.48 10.49 -21.57
CA ALA A 167 -3.32 10.42 -20.37
C ALA A 167 -2.94 11.46 -19.31
N VAL A 168 -1.64 11.68 -19.07
CA VAL A 168 -1.19 12.73 -18.13
C VAL A 168 -1.63 14.12 -18.61
N ASN A 169 -1.51 14.41 -19.90
CA ASN A 169 -1.97 15.69 -20.47
C ASN A 169 -3.50 15.86 -20.33
N ASP A 170 -4.27 14.81 -20.57
CA ASP A 170 -5.73 14.83 -20.46
C ASP A 170 -6.15 15.02 -18.99
N ILE A 171 -5.47 14.37 -18.05
CA ILE A 171 -5.69 14.53 -16.60
C ILE A 171 -5.40 15.96 -16.17
N VAL A 172 -4.27 16.51 -16.59
CA VAL A 172 -3.89 17.88 -16.27
C VAL A 172 -4.84 18.88 -16.90
N SER A 173 -5.23 18.66 -18.15
CA SER A 173 -6.22 19.52 -18.83
C SER A 173 -7.58 19.54 -18.12
N TYR A 174 -7.98 18.39 -17.56
CA TYR A 174 -9.26 18.26 -16.87
C TYR A 174 -9.23 18.74 -15.42
N TYR A 175 -8.27 18.24 -14.64
CA TYR A 175 -8.18 18.55 -13.19
C TYR A 175 -7.31 19.79 -12.89
N GLY A 176 -6.50 20.25 -13.82
CA GLY A 176 -5.56 21.38 -13.65
C GLY A 176 -4.24 21.02 -12.97
N THR A 177 -4.14 19.88 -12.31
CA THR A 177 -2.95 19.46 -11.54
C THR A 177 -2.85 17.95 -11.36
N ILE A 178 -1.67 17.50 -10.97
CA ILE A 178 -1.41 16.19 -10.36
C ILE A 178 -0.60 16.45 -9.09
N ASP A 179 -1.14 16.13 -7.93
CA ASP A 179 -0.48 16.32 -6.64
C ASP A 179 0.08 15.02 -6.06
N VAL A 180 -0.61 13.90 -6.32
CA VAL A 180 -0.25 12.58 -5.84
C VAL A 180 -0.24 11.59 -7.01
N LEU A 181 0.82 10.79 -7.09
CA LEU A 181 0.90 9.64 -7.99
C LEU A 181 1.13 8.37 -7.17
N ILE A 182 0.29 7.34 -7.38
CA ILE A 182 0.51 6.01 -6.84
C ILE A 182 0.75 5.04 -8.00
N ASN A 183 1.98 4.54 -8.14
CA ASN A 183 2.32 3.52 -9.11
C ASN A 183 2.02 2.13 -8.51
N SER A 184 0.82 1.62 -8.78
CA SER A 184 0.38 0.29 -8.30
C SER A 184 0.20 -0.73 -9.43
N ALA A 185 0.35 -0.33 -10.69
CA ALA A 185 0.36 -1.25 -11.81
C ALA A 185 1.57 -2.20 -11.73
N GLY A 186 1.31 -3.49 -11.86
CA GLY A 186 2.36 -4.50 -11.84
C GLY A 186 1.82 -5.90 -12.03
N ILE A 187 2.71 -6.81 -12.39
CA ILE A 187 2.43 -8.25 -12.49
C ILE A 187 3.44 -9.04 -11.67
N ALA A 188 3.06 -10.26 -11.32
CA ALA A 188 3.92 -11.20 -10.64
C ALA A 188 3.85 -12.55 -11.36
N ASP A 189 5.01 -13.15 -11.57
CA ASP A 189 5.17 -14.55 -11.96
C ASP A 189 5.84 -15.28 -10.81
N SER A 190 5.38 -16.46 -10.47
CA SER A 190 5.92 -17.26 -9.38
C SER A 190 5.90 -18.74 -9.72
N ASN A 191 6.68 -19.53 -8.97
CA ASN A 191 6.85 -20.96 -9.17
C ASN A 191 7.44 -21.33 -10.54
N ILE A 192 8.34 -20.47 -11.04
CA ILE A 192 9.06 -20.70 -12.30
C ILE A 192 10.56 -20.69 -11.99
N PRO A 193 11.22 -21.86 -12.10
CA PRO A 193 12.66 -21.97 -11.90
C PRO A 193 13.44 -21.08 -12.86
N ALA A 194 14.52 -20.46 -12.37
CA ALA A 194 15.29 -19.49 -13.15
C ALA A 194 15.85 -20.06 -14.45
N GLU A 195 16.28 -21.35 -14.43
CA GLU A 195 16.84 -22.04 -15.58
C GLU A 195 15.83 -22.35 -16.70
N THR A 196 14.53 -22.32 -16.37
CA THR A 196 13.44 -22.55 -17.33
C THR A 196 12.61 -21.31 -17.60
N TYR A 197 12.98 -20.16 -16.98
CA TYR A 197 12.20 -18.94 -17.11
C TYR A 197 12.29 -18.39 -18.54
N ASP A 198 11.14 -18.17 -19.17
CA ASP A 198 11.07 -17.64 -20.53
C ASP A 198 11.59 -16.19 -20.59
N THR A 199 12.46 -15.92 -21.57
CA THR A 199 13.12 -14.61 -21.70
C THR A 199 12.13 -13.47 -22.01
N GLU A 200 11.09 -13.73 -22.80
CA GLU A 200 10.10 -12.71 -23.17
C GLU A 200 9.17 -12.43 -21.97
N MET A 201 8.83 -13.45 -21.19
CA MET A 201 8.12 -13.23 -19.93
C MET A 201 8.96 -12.39 -18.97
N PHE A 202 10.27 -12.66 -18.87
CA PHE A 202 11.19 -11.87 -18.05
C PHE A 202 11.19 -10.40 -18.48
N ARG A 203 11.39 -10.13 -19.78
CA ARG A 203 11.38 -8.78 -20.35
C ARG A 203 10.06 -8.08 -20.08
N ARG A 204 8.94 -8.75 -20.35
CA ARG A 204 7.61 -8.21 -20.12
C ARG A 204 7.38 -7.81 -18.67
N LEU A 205 7.82 -8.62 -17.70
CA LEU A 205 7.66 -8.32 -16.28
C LEU A 205 8.50 -7.11 -15.87
N ILE A 206 9.76 -7.04 -16.31
CA ILE A 206 10.63 -5.88 -16.10
C ILE A 206 10.03 -4.63 -16.73
N ASP A 207 9.51 -4.75 -17.93
CA ASP A 207 8.92 -3.64 -18.68
C ASP A 207 7.69 -3.04 -17.98
N ILE A 208 6.83 -3.89 -17.43
CA ILE A 208 5.66 -3.42 -16.67
C ILE A 208 6.10 -2.86 -15.32
N ASN A 209 6.87 -3.62 -14.54
CA ASN A 209 7.10 -3.30 -13.13
C ASN A 209 8.13 -2.19 -12.92
N ILE A 210 9.17 -2.10 -13.76
CA ILE A 210 10.24 -1.09 -13.64
C ILE A 210 10.05 0.01 -14.67
N THR A 211 10.10 -0.33 -15.96
CA THR A 211 10.04 0.66 -17.04
C THR A 211 8.72 1.43 -16.95
N GLY A 212 7.60 0.75 -16.76
CA GLY A 212 6.30 1.38 -16.61
C GLY A 212 6.22 2.32 -15.40
N THR A 213 6.71 1.89 -14.24
CA THR A 213 6.80 2.74 -13.04
C THR A 213 7.63 3.99 -13.32
N PHE A 214 8.77 3.86 -14.03
CA PHE A 214 9.61 5.00 -14.40
C PHE A 214 8.88 5.93 -15.37
N LEU A 215 8.29 5.42 -16.45
CA LEU A 215 7.63 6.23 -17.48
C LEU A 215 6.47 7.06 -16.91
N VAL A 216 5.62 6.46 -16.07
CA VAL A 216 4.52 7.17 -15.42
C VAL A 216 5.06 8.20 -14.42
N SER A 217 6.06 7.84 -13.62
CA SER A 217 6.71 8.78 -12.70
C SER A 217 7.34 9.95 -13.45
N GLN A 218 7.99 9.69 -14.59
CA GLN A 218 8.61 10.74 -15.42
C GLN A 218 7.56 11.70 -15.98
N ALA A 219 6.44 11.19 -16.51
CA ALA A 219 5.38 12.02 -17.09
C ALA A 219 4.73 12.91 -16.02
N ALA A 220 4.32 12.33 -14.89
CA ALA A 220 3.76 13.09 -13.77
C ALA A 220 4.79 14.05 -13.15
N GLY A 221 6.02 13.60 -12.94
CA GLY A 221 7.12 14.41 -12.41
C GLY A 221 7.45 15.62 -13.27
N LYS A 222 7.47 15.49 -14.59
CA LYS A 222 7.62 16.64 -15.51
C LYS A 222 6.53 17.68 -15.29
N HIS A 223 5.27 17.25 -15.11
CA HIS A 223 4.18 18.16 -14.82
C HIS A 223 4.38 18.83 -13.46
N MET A 224 4.63 18.08 -12.38
CA MET A 224 4.86 18.63 -11.04
C MET A 224 6.01 19.64 -11.01
N ILE A 225 7.10 19.37 -11.73
CA ILE A 225 8.25 20.29 -11.87
C ILE A 225 7.83 21.57 -12.59
N SER A 226 7.14 21.46 -13.72
CA SER A 226 6.72 22.62 -14.51
C SER A 226 5.69 23.49 -13.79
N ALA A 227 4.81 22.87 -13.04
CA ALA A 227 3.81 23.56 -12.21
C ALA A 227 4.40 24.21 -10.94
N GLY A 228 5.56 23.77 -10.48
CA GLY A 228 6.31 24.40 -9.39
C GLY A 228 5.75 24.21 -7.98
N HIS A 229 4.70 23.39 -7.81
CA HIS A 229 4.07 23.18 -6.49
C HIS A 229 4.55 21.92 -5.74
N GLY A 230 5.43 21.13 -6.38
CA GLY A 230 5.88 19.86 -5.81
C GLY A 230 4.85 18.73 -5.97
N GLY A 231 4.95 17.70 -5.14
CA GLY A 231 4.04 16.56 -5.18
C GLY A 231 4.53 15.36 -4.36
N SER A 232 3.73 14.29 -4.37
CA SER A 232 4.09 13.01 -3.74
C SER A 232 3.92 11.86 -4.71
N ILE A 233 4.98 11.07 -4.89
CA ILE A 233 4.98 9.85 -5.70
C ILE A 233 5.18 8.66 -4.78
N ILE A 234 4.30 7.67 -4.88
CA ILE A 234 4.31 6.46 -4.07
C ILE A 234 4.42 5.27 -5.02
N ASN A 235 5.51 4.52 -4.93
CA ASN A 235 5.73 3.34 -5.74
C ASN A 235 5.39 2.08 -4.95
N ILE A 236 4.54 1.21 -5.49
CA ILE A 236 4.25 -0.08 -4.85
C ILE A 236 5.34 -1.08 -5.25
N ALA A 237 6.30 -1.22 -4.35
CA ALA A 237 7.37 -2.21 -4.45
C ALA A 237 6.88 -3.58 -3.91
N SER A 238 7.67 -4.24 -3.11
CA SER A 238 7.34 -5.48 -2.37
C SER A 238 8.45 -5.80 -1.38
N MET A 239 8.15 -6.52 -0.32
CA MET A 239 9.18 -7.17 0.51
C MET A 239 10.12 -8.04 -0.33
N SER A 240 9.61 -8.60 -1.43
CA SER A 240 10.38 -9.40 -2.39
C SER A 240 11.54 -8.67 -3.06
N GLY A 241 11.56 -7.33 -2.99
CA GLY A 241 12.69 -6.53 -3.42
C GLY A 241 13.82 -6.42 -2.37
N SER A 242 13.58 -6.89 -1.15
CA SER A 242 14.52 -6.84 -0.03
C SER A 242 14.93 -8.21 0.46
N VAL A 243 14.09 -9.24 0.29
CA VAL A 243 14.35 -10.62 0.68
C VAL A 243 13.93 -11.57 -0.44
N VAL A 244 14.51 -12.79 -0.43
CA VAL A 244 14.08 -13.86 -1.33
C VAL A 244 12.90 -14.58 -0.70
N ASN A 245 11.80 -14.69 -1.45
CA ASN A 245 10.59 -15.36 -0.99
C ASN A 245 10.78 -16.89 -0.92
N TYR A 246 10.10 -17.49 0.03
CA TYR A 246 10.03 -18.93 0.20
C TYR A 246 8.55 -19.37 0.33
N PRO A 247 8.14 -20.49 -0.30
CA PRO A 247 8.94 -21.46 -1.05
C PRO A 247 9.04 -21.21 -2.56
N GLN A 248 8.41 -20.15 -3.08
CA GLN A 248 8.29 -19.93 -4.51
C GLN A 248 9.55 -19.39 -5.18
N GLU A 249 9.79 -19.90 -6.38
CA GLU A 249 10.82 -19.42 -7.30
C GLU A 249 10.24 -18.24 -8.08
N GLN A 250 10.82 -17.04 -7.93
CA GLN A 250 10.33 -15.80 -8.58
C GLN A 250 11.43 -14.77 -8.78
N CYS A 251 12.58 -15.19 -9.28
CA CYS A 251 13.78 -14.34 -9.44
C CYS A 251 13.48 -13.05 -10.22
N CYS A 252 12.67 -13.13 -11.26
CA CYS A 252 12.31 -11.98 -12.09
C CYS A 252 11.50 -10.94 -11.28
N TYR A 253 10.48 -11.39 -10.55
CA TYR A 253 9.67 -10.51 -9.71
C TYR A 253 10.51 -9.84 -8.64
N ASN A 254 11.33 -10.61 -7.91
CA ASN A 254 12.22 -10.07 -6.87
C ASN A 254 13.16 -9.01 -7.45
N THR A 255 13.78 -9.29 -8.60
CA THR A 255 14.64 -8.32 -9.31
C THR A 255 13.86 -7.05 -9.67
N SER A 256 12.64 -7.18 -10.19
CA SER A 256 11.82 -6.03 -10.55
C SER A 256 11.50 -5.15 -9.36
N LYS A 257 11.14 -5.74 -8.23
CA LYS A 257 10.76 -5.00 -7.02
C LYS A 257 11.98 -4.39 -6.30
N ALA A 258 13.15 -5.03 -6.37
CA ALA A 258 14.41 -4.42 -5.96
C ALA A 258 14.74 -3.19 -6.83
N GLY A 259 14.51 -3.30 -8.14
CA GLY A 259 14.64 -2.17 -9.08
C GLY A 259 13.73 -1.00 -8.74
N VAL A 260 12.47 -1.26 -8.39
CA VAL A 260 11.51 -0.20 -7.96
C VAL A 260 11.98 0.49 -6.68
N ILE A 261 12.52 -0.26 -5.71
CA ILE A 261 13.08 0.33 -4.48
C ILE A 261 14.25 1.26 -4.80
N MET A 262 15.17 0.85 -5.68
CA MET A 262 16.30 1.70 -6.06
C MET A 262 15.86 2.89 -6.92
N LEU A 263 14.93 2.70 -7.85
CA LEU A 263 14.32 3.78 -8.64
C LEU A 263 13.70 4.84 -7.73
N THR A 264 12.98 4.42 -6.69
CA THR A 264 12.39 5.33 -5.69
C THR A 264 13.44 6.22 -5.05
N LYS A 265 14.57 5.65 -4.61
CA LYS A 265 15.66 6.41 -3.99
C LYS A 265 16.32 7.40 -4.97
N SER A 266 16.54 6.96 -6.20
CA SER A 266 17.15 7.80 -7.25
C SER A 266 16.26 9.00 -7.58
N LEU A 267 14.97 8.77 -7.86
CA LEU A 267 14.03 9.86 -8.17
C LEU A 267 13.85 10.80 -6.97
N ALA A 268 13.83 10.27 -5.74
CA ALA A 268 13.76 11.08 -4.53
C ALA A 268 14.93 12.05 -4.42
N ALA A 269 16.16 11.56 -4.66
CA ALA A 269 17.36 12.38 -4.61
C ALA A 269 17.38 13.47 -5.71
N GLU A 270 16.97 13.11 -6.93
CA GLU A 270 16.97 14.01 -8.08
C GLU A 270 15.89 15.10 -7.97
N TRP A 271 14.71 14.76 -7.42
CA TRP A 271 13.53 15.63 -7.46
C TRP A 271 13.22 16.35 -6.15
N ALA A 272 13.98 16.09 -5.08
CA ALA A 272 13.82 16.79 -3.80
C ALA A 272 13.94 18.33 -3.95
N LYS A 273 14.81 18.80 -4.83
CA LYS A 273 14.99 20.24 -5.17
C LYS A 273 13.73 20.88 -5.79
N HIS A 274 12.80 20.06 -6.27
CA HIS A 274 11.50 20.49 -6.82
C HIS A 274 10.35 20.28 -5.86
N ASN A 275 10.64 19.96 -4.57
CA ASN A 275 9.64 19.63 -3.55
C ASN A 275 8.79 18.40 -3.91
N ILE A 276 9.31 17.49 -4.72
CA ILE A 276 8.66 16.21 -5.03
C ILE A 276 9.25 15.16 -4.12
N ARG A 277 8.39 14.53 -3.31
CA ARG A 277 8.74 13.39 -2.47
C ARG A 277 8.45 12.11 -3.24
N VAL A 278 9.37 11.16 -3.17
CA VAL A 278 9.20 9.84 -3.79
C VAL A 278 9.50 8.77 -2.75
N ASN A 279 8.51 7.94 -2.42
CA ASN A 279 8.64 6.87 -1.45
C ASN A 279 8.09 5.56 -2.00
N ALA A 280 8.47 4.44 -1.42
CA ALA A 280 7.93 3.13 -1.75
C ALA A 280 7.16 2.52 -0.58
N ILE A 281 6.10 1.79 -0.90
CA ILE A 281 5.47 0.84 0.00
C ILE A 281 5.88 -0.56 -0.47
N SER A 282 6.41 -1.37 0.45
CA SER A 282 6.78 -2.76 0.22
C SER A 282 5.84 -3.69 1.00
N PRO A 283 4.74 -4.13 0.38
CA PRO A 283 3.82 -5.06 1.01
C PRO A 283 4.44 -6.44 1.20
N GLY A 284 4.00 -7.15 2.26
CA GLY A 284 4.14 -8.58 2.40
C GLY A 284 3.14 -9.36 1.55
N TYR A 285 2.81 -10.57 1.98
CA TYR A 285 1.76 -11.35 1.35
C TYR A 285 0.38 -10.79 1.68
N MET A 286 -0.32 -10.30 0.64
CA MET A 286 -1.63 -9.65 0.77
C MET A 286 -2.74 -10.60 0.30
N ASP A 287 -3.89 -10.57 0.97
CA ASP A 287 -5.08 -11.34 0.60
C ASP A 287 -5.84 -10.64 -0.54
N THR A 288 -5.27 -10.68 -1.73
CA THR A 288 -5.88 -10.13 -2.95
C THR A 288 -6.53 -11.24 -3.78
N ALA A 289 -7.41 -10.87 -4.71
CA ALA A 289 -8.03 -11.81 -5.65
C ALA A 289 -6.99 -12.64 -6.43
N LEU A 290 -5.80 -12.09 -6.70
CA LEU A 290 -4.69 -12.81 -7.34
C LEU A 290 -4.18 -13.98 -6.49
N ASN A 291 -4.25 -13.87 -5.17
CA ASN A 291 -3.80 -14.88 -4.23
C ASN A 291 -4.92 -15.82 -3.75
N ARG A 292 -6.18 -15.54 -4.11
CA ARG A 292 -7.35 -16.35 -3.73
C ARG A 292 -7.66 -17.47 -4.72
N VAL A 293 -6.63 -18.08 -5.27
CA VAL A 293 -6.76 -19.22 -6.20
C VAL A 293 -6.41 -20.52 -5.46
N PRO A 294 -7.17 -21.61 -5.65
CA PRO A 294 -6.95 -22.90 -4.95
C PRO A 294 -5.54 -23.46 -5.12
N ALA A 295 -4.91 -23.21 -6.26
CA ALA A 295 -3.53 -23.65 -6.53
C ALA A 295 -2.50 -23.08 -5.54
N LEU A 296 -2.81 -21.95 -4.87
CA LEU A 296 -1.94 -21.31 -3.89
C LEU A 296 -2.27 -21.65 -2.44
N ASP A 297 -3.31 -22.46 -2.16
CA ASP A 297 -3.75 -22.70 -0.77
C ASP A 297 -2.68 -23.36 0.09
N ALA A 298 -1.94 -24.31 -0.45
CA ALA A 298 -0.81 -24.91 0.26
C ALA A 298 0.30 -23.90 0.54
N GLN A 299 0.61 -23.07 -0.43
CA GLN A 299 1.65 -22.04 -0.34
C GLN A 299 1.27 -20.93 0.63
N LYS A 300 -0.01 -20.52 0.65
CA LYS A 300 -0.55 -19.53 1.61
C LYS A 300 -0.36 -19.99 3.06
N LYS A 301 -0.51 -21.27 3.35
CA LYS A 301 -0.23 -21.81 4.70
C LYS A 301 1.20 -21.56 5.12
N ILE A 302 2.16 -21.78 4.21
CA ILE A 302 3.58 -21.51 4.47
C ILE A 302 3.83 -20.04 4.70
N TRP A 303 3.25 -19.18 3.88
CA TRP A 303 3.37 -17.72 4.03
C TRP A 303 2.86 -17.24 5.39
N ILE A 304 1.68 -17.71 5.80
CA ILE A 304 1.08 -17.39 7.10
C ILE A 304 1.96 -17.90 8.25
N GLU A 305 2.47 -19.13 8.13
CA GLU A 305 3.33 -19.73 9.17
C GLU A 305 4.64 -18.94 9.34
N GLN A 306 5.22 -18.45 8.26
CA GLN A 306 6.45 -17.66 8.28
C GLN A 306 6.21 -16.19 8.67
N THR A 307 4.98 -15.70 8.59
CA THR A 307 4.65 -14.34 8.97
C THR A 307 4.42 -14.26 10.49
N PRO A 308 5.14 -13.42 11.24
CA PRO A 308 4.94 -13.26 12.70
C PRO A 308 3.51 -12.98 13.12
N GLN A 309 2.79 -12.13 12.37
CA GLN A 309 1.37 -11.84 12.66
C GLN A 309 0.42 -12.97 12.30
N LYS A 310 0.90 -14.09 11.74
CA LYS A 310 0.12 -15.30 11.43
C LYS A 310 -1.13 -15.05 10.58
N ARG A 311 -1.05 -14.10 9.67
CA ARG A 311 -2.10 -13.79 8.69
C ARG A 311 -1.49 -13.23 7.41
N LEU A 312 -2.26 -13.23 6.33
CA LEU A 312 -2.02 -12.38 5.18
C LEU A 312 -2.44 -10.94 5.52
N GLY A 313 -1.84 -9.96 4.87
CA GLY A 313 -2.29 -8.58 4.95
C GLY A 313 -3.64 -8.41 4.25
N ALA A 314 -4.57 -7.70 4.86
CA ALA A 314 -5.77 -7.26 4.20
C ALA A 314 -5.45 -6.14 3.20
N VAL A 315 -6.26 -5.99 2.14
CA VAL A 315 -6.01 -4.97 1.11
C VAL A 315 -5.97 -3.55 1.66
N ASP A 316 -6.71 -3.29 2.74
CA ASP A 316 -6.79 -2.01 3.45
C ASP A 316 -5.65 -1.78 4.47
N ASP A 317 -4.84 -2.79 4.79
CA ASP A 317 -3.65 -2.61 5.67
C ASP A 317 -2.64 -1.60 5.10
N LEU A 318 -2.66 -1.34 3.78
CA LEU A 318 -1.77 -0.38 3.12
C LEU A 318 -2.31 1.06 3.10
N ASN A 319 -3.63 1.24 3.24
CA ASN A 319 -4.33 2.48 2.99
C ASN A 319 -3.80 3.65 3.84
N ASN A 320 -3.65 3.44 5.13
CA ASN A 320 -3.22 4.51 6.05
C ASN A 320 -1.78 4.97 5.77
N LEU A 321 -0.89 4.06 5.35
CA LEU A 321 0.45 4.44 4.95
C LEU A 321 0.43 5.18 3.61
N ALA A 322 -0.39 4.76 2.64
CA ALA A 322 -0.55 5.48 1.38
C ALA A 322 -1.06 6.92 1.63
N VAL A 323 -2.05 7.11 2.49
CA VAL A 323 -2.54 8.42 2.92
C VAL A 323 -1.42 9.24 3.59
N TYR A 324 -0.69 8.64 4.54
CA TYR A 324 0.45 9.31 5.20
C TYR A 324 1.47 9.79 4.19
N LEU A 325 1.90 8.93 3.26
CA LEU A 325 2.91 9.27 2.25
C LEU A 325 2.40 10.31 1.24
N ALA A 326 1.11 10.30 0.90
CA ALA A 326 0.50 11.26 0.00
C ALA A 326 0.38 12.67 0.63
N SER A 327 0.20 12.73 1.94
CA SER A 327 -0.17 13.93 2.69
C SER A 327 1.00 14.73 3.23
N ASP A 328 0.71 15.92 3.76
CA ASP A 328 1.70 16.80 4.39
C ASP A 328 2.21 16.25 5.75
N ALA A 329 1.58 15.19 6.28
CA ALA A 329 2.07 14.51 7.48
C ALA A 329 3.45 13.87 7.26
N SER A 330 3.82 13.57 6.01
CA SER A 330 5.12 13.01 5.61
C SER A 330 6.04 14.00 4.89
N SER A 331 5.87 15.32 5.12
CA SER A 331 6.57 16.38 4.39
C SER A 331 8.10 16.30 4.42
N TYR A 332 8.69 15.65 5.44
CA TYR A 332 10.14 15.46 5.56
C TYR A 332 10.61 14.03 5.21
N MET A 333 9.75 13.24 4.53
CA MET A 333 10.03 11.85 4.18
C MET A 333 10.11 11.67 2.66
N THR A 334 11.30 11.34 2.18
CA THR A 334 11.54 11.02 0.76
C THR A 334 12.63 9.95 0.64
N GLY A 335 12.57 9.11 -0.40
CA GLY A 335 13.52 8.02 -0.65
C GLY A 335 13.37 6.81 0.26
N ASN A 336 12.31 6.74 1.07
CA ASN A 336 12.10 5.65 2.01
C ASN A 336 11.42 4.45 1.34
N ASN A 337 11.78 3.25 1.79
CA ASN A 337 11.08 2.01 1.49
C ASN A 337 10.36 1.53 2.75
N CYS A 338 9.05 1.74 2.79
CA CYS A 338 8.20 1.41 3.94
C CYS A 338 7.67 0.00 3.81
N THR A 339 8.17 -0.93 4.61
CA THR A 339 7.70 -2.32 4.61
C THR A 339 6.46 -2.48 5.48
N ILE A 340 5.42 -3.11 4.93
CA ILE A 340 4.21 -3.55 5.65
C ILE A 340 3.97 -5.03 5.30
N ASP A 341 4.49 -5.94 6.11
CA ASP A 341 4.60 -7.36 5.79
C ASP A 341 4.22 -8.30 6.95
N GLY A 342 3.62 -7.78 8.00
CA GLY A 342 3.30 -8.56 9.20
C GLY A 342 4.53 -9.13 9.92
N GLY A 343 5.72 -8.60 9.59
CA GLY A 343 6.99 -9.02 10.17
C GLY A 343 7.71 -10.13 9.38
N TYR A 344 7.26 -10.48 8.17
CA TYR A 344 7.86 -11.56 7.36
C TYR A 344 9.37 -11.39 7.16
N THR A 345 9.86 -10.16 7.01
CA THR A 345 11.27 -9.86 6.73
C THR A 345 12.15 -9.70 7.97
N LEU A 346 11.68 -10.08 9.14
CA LEU A 346 12.45 -9.92 10.39
C LEU A 346 13.50 -11.02 10.62
N TRP A 347 13.42 -12.17 9.87
CA TRP A 347 14.36 -13.31 9.95
C TRP A 347 14.66 -13.93 8.60
#